data_3710b6455f195a8785625fb673c37f24
#
_entry.id   3710b6455f195a8785625fb673c37f24
#
_cell.length_a   1.000
_cell.length_b   1.000
_cell.length_c   1.000
_cell.angle_alpha   90.00
_cell.angle_beta   90.00
_cell.angle_gamma   90.00
#
_symmetry.space_group_name_H-M   'P 1'
#
loop_
_entity.id
_entity.type
_entity.pdbx_description
1 polymer ?
#
loop_
_entity_poly.entity_id
_entity_poly.type
_entity_poly.pdbx_seq_one_letter_code
_entity_poly.pdbx_strand_id
1 'polypeptide(L)'
;IVKTYEGKAYGITVTGDIPEDAVVTYGTSEDACDKTVSPKYSQASDEPYTVYYKVAARGYNTISGHATITINRRPLAVSGIKATSKAYDGQTEAKLDYSGVVLNGKFSADVIAVTATGTFDSADVGTGKTVSITDIKISGKTASNYILTEDAQQQTAKADITPAGTTLTVGKVGAKTYGGAKFALNVKCSRNDKKTFTSSNTKVVKVDGTGKVTIVGAGKA
;
A
#
# COMPACT_ATOMS: atom_id res chain seq x y z
N ILE A 1 -34.81 -2.39 9.84
CA ILE A 1 -33.65 -2.64 10.71
C ILE A 1 -32.45 -1.95 10.09
N VAL A 2 -31.74 -1.12 10.87
CA VAL A 2 -30.50 -0.48 10.43
C VAL A 2 -29.38 -0.94 11.35
N LYS A 3 -28.29 -1.45 10.78
CA LYS A 3 -27.09 -1.94 11.49
C LYS A 3 -25.83 -1.47 10.79
N THR A 4 -24.73 -1.38 11.52
CA THR A 4 -23.38 -1.30 10.95
C THR A 4 -22.83 -2.74 10.89
N TYR A 5 -22.05 -3.05 9.84
CA TYR A 5 -21.43 -4.36 9.69
C TYR A 5 -20.68 -4.79 10.96
N GLU A 6 -21.01 -5.98 11.45
CA GLU A 6 -20.39 -6.60 12.63
C GLU A 6 -20.19 -8.11 12.47
N GLY A 7 -20.24 -8.62 11.23
CA GLY A 7 -20.05 -10.05 10.93
C GLY A 7 -21.25 -10.94 11.30
N LYS A 8 -22.32 -10.35 11.83
CA LYS A 8 -23.55 -11.08 12.20
C LYS A 8 -24.59 -11.02 11.08
N ALA A 9 -25.41 -12.05 11.01
CA ALA A 9 -26.51 -12.11 10.06
C ALA A 9 -27.82 -11.66 10.71
N TYR A 10 -28.58 -10.82 10.01
CA TYR A 10 -29.84 -10.23 10.43
C TYR A 10 -30.98 -10.69 9.52
N GLY A 11 -32.10 -11.07 10.13
CA GLY A 11 -33.37 -11.33 9.50
C GLY A 11 -34.48 -10.55 10.19
N ILE A 12 -35.72 -10.75 9.79
CA ILE A 12 -36.88 -10.15 10.44
C ILE A 12 -37.67 -11.18 11.21
N THR A 13 -38.46 -10.72 12.17
CA THR A 13 -39.49 -11.53 12.87
C THR A 13 -40.78 -10.72 12.81
N VAL A 14 -41.85 -11.34 12.38
CA VAL A 14 -43.18 -10.76 12.44
C VAL A 14 -43.72 -10.90 13.84
N THR A 15 -44.18 -9.82 14.47
CA THR A 15 -44.72 -9.76 15.82
C THR A 15 -46.03 -8.99 15.83
N GLY A 16 -46.88 -9.22 16.81
CA GLY A 16 -48.19 -8.56 17.01
C GLY A 16 -49.23 -9.53 17.50
N ASP A 17 -50.51 -9.15 17.46
CA ASP A 17 -51.63 -10.02 17.76
C ASP A 17 -51.87 -10.99 16.59
N ILE A 18 -51.09 -12.04 16.57
CA ILE A 18 -51.12 -13.08 15.53
C ILE A 18 -51.87 -14.28 16.12
N PRO A 19 -52.92 -14.84 15.41
CA PRO A 19 -53.59 -16.03 15.85
C PRO A 19 -52.63 -17.18 16.16
N GLU A 20 -52.91 -18.00 17.15
CA GLU A 20 -52.01 -19.09 17.61
C GLU A 20 -51.74 -20.13 16.51
N ASP A 21 -52.72 -20.34 15.61
CA ASP A 21 -52.61 -21.25 14.48
C ASP A 21 -52.02 -20.58 13.19
N ALA A 22 -51.58 -19.33 13.27
CA ALA A 22 -51.03 -18.63 12.12
C ALA A 22 -49.68 -19.18 11.67
N VAL A 23 -49.54 -19.35 10.38
CA VAL A 23 -48.27 -19.68 9.72
C VAL A 23 -47.69 -18.41 9.13
N VAL A 24 -46.46 -18.07 9.57
CA VAL A 24 -45.69 -16.97 9.00
C VAL A 24 -44.66 -17.53 8.02
N THR A 25 -44.70 -17.09 6.80
CA THR A 25 -43.71 -17.41 5.76
C THR A 25 -42.97 -16.19 5.27
N TYR A 26 -41.74 -16.38 4.81
CA TYR A 26 -40.84 -15.34 4.39
C TYR A 26 -40.27 -15.61 2.99
N GLY A 27 -39.83 -14.57 2.31
CA GLY A 27 -39.22 -14.68 1.00
C GLY A 27 -38.37 -13.48 0.63
N THR A 28 -37.71 -13.57 -0.50
CA THR A 28 -36.92 -12.47 -1.11
C THR A 28 -37.71 -11.70 -2.18
N SER A 29 -38.93 -12.17 -2.50
CA SER A 29 -39.92 -11.49 -3.34
C SER A 29 -41.32 -11.74 -2.79
N GLU A 30 -42.28 -10.94 -3.20
CA GLU A 30 -43.67 -11.04 -2.76
C GLU A 30 -44.31 -12.39 -3.13
N ASP A 31 -43.98 -12.89 -4.31
CA ASP A 31 -44.53 -14.15 -4.83
C ASP A 31 -43.85 -15.41 -4.26
N ALA A 32 -42.65 -15.26 -3.70
CA ALA A 32 -41.83 -16.38 -3.19
C ALA A 32 -41.72 -16.37 -1.66
N CYS A 33 -42.82 -16.17 -0.94
CA CYS A 33 -42.87 -16.31 0.52
C CYS A 33 -43.22 -17.76 0.88
N ASP A 34 -42.22 -18.66 0.84
CA ASP A 34 -42.35 -20.09 1.04
C ASP A 34 -41.52 -20.65 2.22
N LYS A 35 -40.68 -19.81 2.85
CA LYS A 35 -39.78 -20.22 3.92
C LYS A 35 -40.34 -19.91 5.30
N THR A 36 -40.21 -20.84 6.22
CA THR A 36 -40.62 -20.68 7.64
C THR A 36 -39.60 -19.87 8.45
N VAL A 37 -38.41 -19.62 7.88
CA VAL A 37 -37.35 -18.83 8.51
C VAL A 37 -37.01 -17.66 7.62
N SER A 38 -36.92 -16.45 8.19
CA SER A 38 -36.54 -15.23 7.49
C SER A 38 -35.18 -15.40 6.81
N PRO A 39 -35.04 -14.97 5.54
CA PRO A 39 -33.75 -14.75 4.93
C PRO A 39 -32.87 -13.87 5.82
N LYS A 40 -31.57 -14.18 5.88
CA LYS A 40 -30.61 -13.47 6.73
C LYS A 40 -29.49 -12.89 5.87
N TYR A 41 -29.10 -11.67 6.18
CA TYR A 41 -28.05 -10.93 5.50
C TYR A 41 -26.98 -10.48 6.48
N SER A 42 -25.71 -10.59 6.10
CA SER A 42 -24.55 -10.26 6.93
C SER A 42 -23.57 -9.31 6.29
N GLN A 43 -23.73 -9.02 4.98
CA GLN A 43 -22.81 -8.15 4.25
C GLN A 43 -23.36 -6.74 4.18
N ALA A 44 -22.48 -5.74 4.22
CA ALA A 44 -22.85 -4.36 3.94
C ALA A 44 -23.29 -4.19 2.47
N SER A 45 -24.28 -3.35 2.25
CA SER A 45 -24.81 -3.08 0.92
C SER A 45 -25.22 -1.61 0.84
N ASP A 46 -25.06 -1.00 -0.36
CA ASP A 46 -25.51 0.35 -0.63
C ASP A 46 -27.06 0.44 -0.67
N GLU A 47 -27.69 -0.67 -1.12
CA GLU A 47 -29.16 -0.80 -1.12
C GLU A 47 -29.63 -1.67 0.02
N PRO A 48 -30.77 -1.34 0.66
CA PRO A 48 -31.37 -2.18 1.70
C PRO A 48 -31.78 -3.55 1.16
N TYR A 49 -31.57 -4.58 1.94
CA TYR A 49 -32.16 -5.88 1.70
C TYR A 49 -33.65 -5.87 2.05
N THR A 50 -34.51 -6.33 1.15
CA THR A 50 -35.94 -6.43 1.38
C THR A 50 -36.30 -7.88 1.71
N VAL A 51 -37.04 -8.06 2.77
CA VAL A 51 -37.62 -9.37 3.17
C VAL A 51 -39.13 -9.22 3.14
N TYR A 52 -39.78 -10.07 2.33
CA TYR A 52 -41.22 -10.18 2.24
C TYR A 52 -41.73 -11.23 3.23
N TYR A 53 -42.98 -11.06 3.70
CA TYR A 53 -43.61 -12.02 4.56
C TYR A 53 -45.11 -12.18 4.24
N LYS A 54 -45.65 -13.33 4.56
CA LYS A 54 -47.08 -13.65 4.57
C LYS A 54 -47.46 -14.24 5.90
N VAL A 55 -48.63 -13.86 6.43
CA VAL A 55 -49.24 -14.42 7.64
C VAL A 55 -50.57 -14.99 7.23
N ALA A 56 -50.74 -16.27 7.38
CA ALA A 56 -51.95 -16.98 7.06
C ALA A 56 -52.48 -17.73 8.29
N ALA A 57 -53.75 -17.59 8.62
CA ALA A 57 -54.40 -18.30 9.70
C ALA A 57 -55.80 -18.78 9.25
N ARG A 58 -56.28 -19.84 9.85
CA ARG A 58 -57.60 -20.42 9.51
C ARG A 58 -58.71 -19.43 9.81
N GLY A 59 -59.56 -19.15 8.83
CA GLY A 59 -60.72 -18.27 8.99
C GLY A 59 -60.35 -16.76 8.85
N TYR A 60 -59.12 -16.44 8.52
CA TYR A 60 -58.66 -15.04 8.30
C TYR A 60 -58.11 -14.86 6.89
N ASN A 61 -58.18 -13.63 6.42
CA ASN A 61 -57.50 -13.25 5.18
C ASN A 61 -55.96 -13.27 5.38
N THR A 62 -55.25 -13.78 4.39
CA THR A 62 -53.76 -13.70 4.39
C THR A 62 -53.32 -12.26 4.35
N ILE A 63 -52.43 -11.90 5.25
CA ILE A 63 -51.75 -10.60 5.27
C ILE A 63 -50.34 -10.77 4.69
N SER A 64 -49.95 -9.90 3.76
CA SER A 64 -48.60 -9.81 3.23
C SER A 64 -47.99 -8.43 3.48
N GLY A 65 -46.66 -8.38 3.50
CA GLY A 65 -45.91 -7.16 3.65
C GLY A 65 -44.43 -7.38 3.47
N HIS A 66 -43.66 -6.33 3.68
CA HIS A 66 -42.22 -6.41 3.63
C HIS A 66 -41.57 -5.54 4.70
N ALA A 67 -40.29 -5.82 4.97
CA ALA A 67 -39.43 -5.01 5.82
C ALA A 67 -38.04 -4.94 5.24
N THR A 68 -37.33 -3.86 5.52
CA THR A 68 -35.97 -3.65 5.04
C THR A 68 -34.91 -3.84 6.12
N ILE A 69 -33.74 -4.37 5.71
CA ILE A 69 -32.54 -4.50 6.52
C ILE A 69 -31.42 -3.74 5.83
N THR A 70 -30.96 -2.68 6.47
CA THR A 70 -29.82 -1.89 6.01
C THR A 70 -28.59 -2.27 6.82
N ILE A 71 -27.53 -2.69 6.17
CA ILE A 71 -26.24 -2.97 6.81
C ILE A 71 -25.21 -2.00 6.22
N ASN A 72 -24.91 -0.96 6.99
CA ASN A 72 -23.95 0.07 6.62
C ASN A 72 -22.51 -0.49 6.69
N ARG A 73 -21.62 0.00 5.83
CA ARG A 73 -20.20 -0.28 5.91
C ARG A 73 -19.64 0.19 7.24
N ARG A 74 -18.70 -0.60 7.78
CA ARG A 74 -18.02 -0.29 9.02
C ARG A 74 -16.84 0.65 8.77
N PRO A 75 -16.71 1.76 9.52
CA PRO A 75 -15.54 2.63 9.44
C PRO A 75 -14.24 1.88 9.75
N LEU A 76 -13.20 2.14 8.94
CA LEU A 76 -11.89 1.52 9.06
C LEU A 76 -10.79 2.59 8.97
N ALA A 77 -9.87 2.60 9.93
CA ALA A 77 -8.69 3.43 9.90
C ALA A 77 -7.43 2.58 9.71
N VAL A 78 -6.53 3.05 8.84
CA VAL A 78 -5.26 2.39 8.52
C VAL A 78 -4.11 3.16 9.15
N SER A 79 -3.24 2.45 9.86
CA SER A 79 -2.02 2.99 10.47
C SER A 79 -0.90 1.96 10.45
N GLY A 80 0.33 2.36 10.84
CA GLY A 80 1.47 1.45 10.92
C GLY A 80 2.14 1.13 9.58
N ILE A 81 1.80 1.84 8.50
CA ILE A 81 2.52 1.78 7.22
C ILE A 81 3.90 2.41 7.44
N LYS A 82 4.97 1.70 7.05
CA LYS A 82 6.35 2.19 7.11
C LYS A 82 6.86 2.51 5.72
N ALA A 83 7.75 3.51 5.61
CA ALA A 83 8.50 3.76 4.40
C ALA A 83 9.88 3.10 4.49
N THR A 84 10.36 2.55 3.38
CA THR A 84 11.68 1.92 3.30
C THR A 84 12.71 2.93 2.82
N SER A 85 13.84 3.04 3.53
CA SER A 85 14.97 3.86 3.10
C SER A 85 15.57 3.32 1.79
N LYS A 86 16.09 4.23 0.96
CA LYS A 86 16.71 3.87 -0.33
C LYS A 86 18.03 4.60 -0.56
N ALA A 87 18.85 4.08 -1.48
CA ALA A 87 19.96 4.85 -2.04
C ALA A 87 19.42 5.88 -3.03
N TYR A 88 20.11 7.02 -3.14
CA TYR A 88 19.79 8.08 -4.10
C TYR A 88 19.72 7.55 -5.54
N ASP A 89 18.59 7.76 -6.17
CA ASP A 89 18.28 7.38 -7.55
C ASP A 89 17.71 8.53 -8.39
N GLY A 90 17.59 9.74 -7.78
CA GLY A 90 17.01 10.92 -8.40
C GLY A 90 15.48 10.93 -8.44
N GLN A 91 14.80 9.95 -7.82
CA GLN A 91 13.34 9.82 -7.80
C GLN A 91 12.78 10.08 -6.41
N THR A 92 11.51 10.48 -6.34
CA THR A 92 10.79 10.68 -5.08
C THR A 92 9.92 9.50 -4.69
N GLU A 93 9.77 8.49 -5.55
CA GLU A 93 8.99 7.30 -5.22
C GLU A 93 9.55 6.59 -3.98
N ALA A 94 8.69 6.26 -3.03
CA ALA A 94 9.01 5.54 -1.81
C ALA A 94 8.34 4.18 -1.77
N LYS A 95 9.13 3.13 -1.54
CA LYS A 95 8.60 1.79 -1.27
C LYS A 95 8.01 1.76 0.13
N LEU A 96 6.76 1.26 0.24
CA LEU A 96 6.08 1.10 1.52
C LEU A 96 6.17 -0.35 2.01
N ASP A 97 6.25 -0.49 3.33
CA ASP A 97 6.21 -1.77 4.05
C ASP A 97 4.93 -1.84 4.88
N TYR A 98 4.14 -2.86 4.63
CA TYR A 98 2.85 -3.09 5.25
C TYR A 98 2.89 -4.10 6.41
N SER A 99 4.06 -4.61 6.78
CA SER A 99 4.22 -5.64 7.82
C SER A 99 3.73 -5.20 9.21
N GLY A 100 3.73 -3.89 9.46
CA GLY A 100 3.27 -3.28 10.72
C GLY A 100 1.86 -2.69 10.65
N VAL A 101 1.10 -2.91 9.58
CA VAL A 101 -0.21 -2.28 9.41
C VAL A 101 -1.19 -2.72 10.47
N VAL A 102 -1.85 -1.74 11.05
CA VAL A 102 -2.96 -1.89 11.98
C VAL A 102 -4.24 -1.37 11.34
N LEU A 103 -5.26 -2.20 11.32
CA LEU A 103 -6.59 -1.90 10.77
C LEU A 103 -7.58 -1.69 11.93
N ASN A 104 -7.69 -0.44 12.40
CA ASN A 104 -8.59 -0.11 13.50
C ASN A 104 -10.05 -0.16 13.02
N GLY A 105 -10.84 -0.98 13.69
CA GLY A 105 -12.23 -1.24 13.32
C GLY A 105 -12.46 -2.56 12.58
N LYS A 106 -11.39 -3.26 12.14
CA LYS A 106 -11.49 -4.57 11.49
C LYS A 106 -11.85 -5.68 12.48
N PHE A 107 -12.74 -6.58 12.11
CA PHE A 107 -12.95 -7.84 12.82
C PHE A 107 -11.81 -8.83 12.57
N SER A 108 -11.46 -9.62 13.59
CA SER A 108 -10.33 -10.55 13.52
C SER A 108 -10.48 -11.61 12.42
N ALA A 109 -11.70 -12.05 12.16
CA ALA A 109 -12.00 -13.06 11.13
C ALA A 109 -11.95 -12.51 9.70
N ASP A 110 -11.95 -11.19 9.52
CA ASP A 110 -11.98 -10.59 8.19
C ASP A 110 -10.59 -10.51 7.57
N VAL A 111 -10.54 -10.71 6.25
CA VAL A 111 -9.31 -10.67 5.47
C VAL A 111 -9.33 -9.42 4.60
N ILE A 112 -8.47 -8.47 4.93
CA ILE A 112 -8.31 -7.19 4.24
C ILE A 112 -6.82 -6.96 3.96
N ALA A 113 -6.50 -6.64 2.73
CA ALA A 113 -5.19 -6.16 2.29
C ALA A 113 -5.23 -4.65 2.07
N VAL A 114 -4.10 -3.99 2.30
CA VAL A 114 -3.92 -2.55 2.14
C VAL A 114 -2.89 -2.28 1.06
N THR A 115 -3.13 -1.29 0.25
CA THR A 115 -2.16 -0.69 -0.69
C THR A 115 -2.20 0.82 -0.56
N ALA A 116 -1.08 1.49 -0.84
CA ALA A 116 -0.98 2.94 -0.85
C ALA A 116 0.18 3.39 -1.74
N THR A 117 0.25 4.68 -2.01
CA THR A 117 1.35 5.34 -2.72
C THR A 117 2.21 6.10 -1.71
N GLY A 118 3.54 5.92 -1.78
CA GLY A 118 4.51 6.65 -0.96
C GLY A 118 5.35 7.59 -1.80
N THR A 119 5.52 8.84 -1.35
CA THR A 119 6.32 9.85 -2.06
C THR A 119 7.17 10.64 -1.08
N PHE A 120 8.49 10.65 -1.28
CA PHE A 120 9.40 11.51 -0.51
C PHE A 120 9.16 12.98 -0.80
N ASP A 121 9.38 13.84 0.18
CA ASP A 121 9.30 15.31 0.08
C ASP A 121 10.30 15.90 -0.94
N SER A 122 11.45 15.28 -1.17
CA SER A 122 12.35 15.55 -2.27
C SER A 122 13.21 14.33 -2.60
N ALA A 123 13.85 14.32 -3.77
CA ALA A 123 14.78 13.26 -4.17
C ALA A 123 16.15 13.37 -3.49
N ASP A 124 16.45 14.46 -2.75
CA ASP A 124 17.77 14.72 -2.17
C ASP A 124 18.12 13.73 -1.06
N VAL A 125 19.41 13.48 -0.90
CA VAL A 125 19.98 12.72 0.22
C VAL A 125 19.63 13.39 1.54
N GLY A 126 19.18 12.60 2.52
CA GLY A 126 18.82 13.09 3.84
C GLY A 126 18.31 11.96 4.75
N THR A 127 18.36 12.21 6.05
CA THR A 127 17.84 11.30 7.09
C THR A 127 16.50 11.78 7.60
N GLY A 128 15.62 10.84 7.97
CA GLY A 128 14.32 11.16 8.54
C GLY A 128 13.40 11.97 7.62
N LYS A 129 13.58 11.86 6.30
CA LYS A 129 12.77 12.56 5.32
C LYS A 129 11.30 12.19 5.43
N THR A 130 10.43 13.13 5.13
CA THR A 130 8.99 12.87 5.13
C THR A 130 8.60 12.12 3.86
N VAL A 131 7.87 11.03 4.05
CA VAL A 131 7.20 10.30 2.98
C VAL A 131 5.70 10.54 3.14
N SER A 132 5.09 11.21 2.17
CA SER A 132 3.63 11.33 2.09
C SER A 132 3.03 10.00 1.67
N ILE A 133 1.95 9.60 2.34
CA ILE A 133 1.18 8.38 2.04
C ILE A 133 -0.17 8.82 1.48
N THR A 134 -0.45 8.43 0.25
CA THR A 134 -1.68 8.77 -0.47
C THR A 134 -2.32 7.51 -1.05
N ASP A 135 -3.52 7.67 -1.61
CA ASP A 135 -4.23 6.60 -2.34
C ASP A 135 -4.36 5.30 -1.55
N ILE A 136 -4.60 5.39 -0.24
CA ILE A 136 -4.82 4.21 0.59
C ILE A 136 -6.08 3.50 0.11
N LYS A 137 -5.93 2.23 -0.25
CA LYS A 137 -7.01 1.36 -0.73
C LYS A 137 -7.02 0.07 0.05
N ILE A 138 -8.21 -0.46 0.24
CA ILE A 138 -8.42 -1.77 0.85
C ILE A 138 -8.95 -2.75 -0.20
N SER A 139 -8.55 -4.00 -0.09
CA SER A 139 -9.00 -5.09 -0.94
C SER A 139 -9.07 -6.39 -0.13
N GLY A 140 -9.64 -7.43 -0.71
CA GLY A 140 -9.81 -8.72 -0.04
C GLY A 140 -11.28 -9.12 0.09
N LYS A 141 -11.51 -10.35 0.52
CA LYS A 141 -12.83 -11.00 0.50
C LYS A 141 -13.92 -10.22 1.25
N THR A 142 -13.56 -9.53 2.33
CA THR A 142 -14.51 -8.84 3.22
C THR A 142 -14.37 -7.32 3.16
N ALA A 143 -13.49 -6.79 2.28
CA ALA A 143 -13.20 -5.37 2.18
C ALA A 143 -14.44 -4.51 1.83
N SER A 144 -15.39 -5.05 1.07
CA SER A 144 -16.65 -4.37 0.71
C SER A 144 -17.52 -4.01 1.91
N ASN A 145 -17.30 -4.65 3.06
CA ASN A 145 -18.03 -4.36 4.30
C ASN A 145 -17.46 -3.15 5.07
N TYR A 146 -16.40 -2.55 4.57
CA TYR A 146 -15.70 -1.46 5.24
C TYR A 146 -15.66 -0.22 4.36
N ILE A 147 -15.53 0.93 5.02
CA ILE A 147 -15.28 2.22 4.41
C ILE A 147 -14.09 2.87 5.11
N LEU A 148 -13.13 3.40 4.34
CA LEU A 148 -12.01 4.15 4.91
C LEU A 148 -12.52 5.49 5.47
N THR A 149 -12.14 5.80 6.70
CA THR A 149 -12.46 7.07 7.35
C THR A 149 -11.44 8.11 6.91
N GLU A 150 -11.83 9.13 6.15
CA GLU A 150 -10.91 10.09 5.52
C GLU A 150 -9.93 10.72 6.49
N ASP A 151 -10.40 11.22 7.63
CA ASP A 151 -9.57 11.94 8.62
C ASP A 151 -8.74 11.03 9.55
N ALA A 152 -8.91 9.71 9.48
CA ALA A 152 -8.24 8.76 10.38
C ALA A 152 -7.20 7.89 9.67
N GLN A 153 -6.84 8.20 8.42
CA GLN A 153 -5.82 7.47 7.69
C GLN A 153 -4.43 8.02 7.99
N GLN A 154 -3.43 7.13 7.99
CA GLN A 154 -2.04 7.56 8.11
C GLN A 154 -1.63 8.36 6.86
N GLN A 155 -1.14 9.58 7.06
CA GLN A 155 -0.78 10.48 5.95
C GLN A 155 0.73 10.55 5.70
N THR A 156 1.57 10.17 6.67
CA THR A 156 3.02 10.28 6.55
C THR A 156 3.77 9.11 7.20
N ALA A 157 4.98 8.86 6.71
CA ALA A 157 5.99 8.03 7.34
C ALA A 157 7.36 8.73 7.25
N LYS A 158 8.40 8.14 7.85
CA LYS A 158 9.78 8.63 7.78
C LYS A 158 10.68 7.55 7.19
N ALA A 159 11.62 7.97 6.33
CA ALA A 159 12.66 7.11 5.78
C ALA A 159 13.87 7.96 5.32
N ASP A 160 14.97 7.30 5.01
CA ASP A 160 16.21 7.96 4.58
C ASP A 160 16.43 7.81 3.08
N ILE A 161 17.04 8.82 2.46
CA ILE A 161 17.71 8.68 1.16
C ILE A 161 19.20 8.78 1.42
N THR A 162 19.91 7.66 1.30
CA THR A 162 21.35 7.61 1.52
C THR A 162 22.12 7.94 0.24
N PRO A 163 23.37 8.43 0.34
CA PRO A 163 24.21 8.61 -0.85
C PRO A 163 24.32 7.33 -1.67
N ALA A 164 24.18 7.42 -2.97
CA ALA A 164 24.40 6.26 -3.83
C ALA A 164 25.89 5.92 -3.91
N GLY A 165 26.20 4.65 -3.77
CA GLY A 165 27.56 4.15 -3.88
C GLY A 165 28.15 4.42 -5.25
N THR A 166 29.44 4.83 -5.30
CA THR A 166 30.21 4.99 -6.52
C THR A 166 31.34 3.97 -6.55
N THR A 167 31.50 3.27 -7.64
CA THR A 167 32.63 2.37 -7.88
C THR A 167 33.57 3.00 -8.90
N LEU A 168 34.89 2.97 -8.58
CA LEU A 168 35.94 3.42 -9.46
C LEU A 168 36.75 2.21 -9.89
N THR A 169 36.85 1.98 -11.20
CA THR A 169 37.70 0.94 -11.76
C THR A 169 38.86 1.60 -12.48
N VAL A 170 40.09 1.28 -12.06
CA VAL A 170 41.31 1.76 -12.70
C VAL A 170 41.92 0.61 -13.50
N GLY A 171 42.09 0.84 -14.80
CA GLY A 171 42.75 -0.11 -15.68
C GLY A 171 44.24 -0.28 -15.31
N LYS A 172 44.75 -1.50 -15.40
CA LYS A 172 46.18 -1.79 -15.15
C LYS A 172 47.06 -1.00 -16.14
N VAL A 173 48.03 -0.30 -15.61
CA VAL A 173 49.05 0.39 -16.42
C VAL A 173 50.33 -0.48 -16.39
N GLY A 174 50.77 -0.97 -17.53
CA GLY A 174 52.03 -1.68 -17.64
C GLY A 174 53.26 -0.73 -17.53
N ALA A 175 54.43 -1.30 -17.35
CA ALA A 175 55.70 -0.55 -17.31
C ALA A 175 55.84 0.38 -18.56
N LYS A 176 56.34 1.57 -18.33
CA LYS A 176 56.55 2.59 -19.36
C LYS A 176 57.99 3.09 -19.36
N THR A 177 58.46 3.49 -20.51
CA THR A 177 59.85 3.98 -20.69
C THR A 177 59.87 5.50 -20.69
N TYR A 178 60.93 6.07 -20.09
CA TYR A 178 61.16 7.54 -20.16
C TYR A 178 61.32 7.96 -21.63
N GLY A 179 60.74 9.13 -21.96
CA GLY A 179 60.68 9.62 -23.34
C GLY A 179 59.61 9.00 -24.22
N GLY A 180 58.85 8.01 -23.71
CA GLY A 180 57.73 7.42 -24.41
C GLY A 180 56.52 8.35 -24.57
N ALA A 181 55.61 7.99 -25.46
CA ALA A 181 54.43 8.76 -25.74
C ALA A 181 53.54 8.94 -24.48
N LYS A 182 52.87 10.09 -24.37
CA LYS A 182 51.82 10.35 -23.36
C LYS A 182 50.70 9.32 -23.52
N PHE A 183 50.12 8.85 -22.43
CA PHE A 183 48.99 7.91 -22.42
C PHE A 183 47.91 8.36 -21.46
N ALA A 184 46.69 7.90 -21.64
CA ALA A 184 45.58 8.14 -20.74
C ALA A 184 45.42 7.00 -19.75
N LEU A 185 45.07 7.33 -18.51
CA LEU A 185 44.61 6.32 -17.53
C LEU A 185 43.21 5.83 -17.93
N ASN A 186 43.05 4.53 -18.01
CA ASN A 186 41.71 3.95 -18.23
C ASN A 186 40.97 3.87 -16.88
N VAL A 187 40.24 4.94 -16.56
CA VAL A 187 39.48 5.03 -15.31
C VAL A 187 38.01 5.11 -15.64
N LYS A 188 37.28 4.07 -15.20
CA LYS A 188 35.81 4.02 -15.30
C LYS A 188 35.21 4.28 -13.93
N CYS A 189 34.24 5.20 -13.90
CA CYS A 189 33.42 5.45 -12.72
C CYS A 189 32.00 4.98 -13.02
N SER A 190 31.37 4.27 -12.08
CA SER A 190 29.98 3.79 -12.25
C SER A 190 28.96 4.94 -12.39
N ARG A 191 29.32 6.14 -11.91
CA ARG A 191 28.60 7.39 -12.08
C ARG A 191 29.48 8.37 -12.83
N ASN A 192 28.88 9.33 -13.50
CA ASN A 192 29.64 10.34 -14.26
C ASN A 192 30.19 11.46 -13.36
N ASP A 193 30.69 11.09 -12.17
CA ASP A 193 31.22 12.03 -11.20
C ASP A 193 32.57 12.62 -11.65
N LYS A 194 32.87 13.85 -11.21
CA LYS A 194 34.13 14.51 -11.45
C LYS A 194 35.30 13.70 -10.86
N LYS A 195 36.27 13.38 -11.71
CA LYS A 195 37.48 12.66 -11.31
C LYS A 195 38.62 13.65 -11.10
N THR A 196 39.43 13.44 -10.07
CA THR A 196 40.68 14.15 -9.84
C THR A 196 41.84 13.16 -9.93
N PHE A 197 42.92 13.60 -10.52
CA PHE A 197 44.12 12.81 -10.72
C PHE A 197 45.32 13.53 -10.09
N THR A 198 46.10 12.81 -9.30
CA THR A 198 47.31 13.34 -8.68
C THR A 198 48.44 12.33 -8.86
N SER A 199 49.66 12.81 -8.99
CA SER A 199 50.84 11.95 -9.01
C SER A 199 51.53 11.96 -7.64
N SER A 200 51.91 10.78 -7.13
CA SER A 200 52.72 10.67 -5.91
C SER A 200 54.14 11.16 -6.10
N ASN A 201 54.64 11.22 -7.31
CA ASN A 201 55.98 11.72 -7.62
C ASN A 201 55.99 12.47 -8.96
N THR A 202 55.86 13.81 -8.89
CA THR A 202 55.80 14.70 -10.06
C THR A 202 57.16 14.82 -10.79
N LYS A 203 58.28 14.36 -10.20
CA LYS A 203 59.58 14.27 -10.89
C LYS A 203 59.66 13.06 -11.81
N VAL A 204 58.79 12.05 -11.61
CA VAL A 204 58.73 10.84 -12.44
C VAL A 204 57.55 10.91 -13.41
N VAL A 205 56.37 11.28 -12.91
CA VAL A 205 55.12 11.29 -13.68
C VAL A 205 54.32 12.57 -13.38
N LYS A 206 53.84 13.23 -14.42
CA LYS A 206 52.81 14.27 -14.35
C LYS A 206 51.52 13.75 -14.94
N VAL A 207 50.39 14.07 -14.31
CA VAL A 207 49.03 13.73 -14.77
C VAL A 207 48.20 15.01 -14.84
N ASP A 208 47.44 15.19 -15.90
CA ASP A 208 46.53 16.32 -16.03
C ASP A 208 45.10 15.99 -15.50
N GLY A 209 44.24 16.99 -15.45
CA GLY A 209 42.87 16.85 -14.96
C GLY A 209 42.01 15.89 -15.78
N THR A 210 42.45 15.47 -16.97
CA THR A 210 41.76 14.47 -17.80
C THR A 210 42.28 13.04 -17.60
N GLY A 211 43.32 12.86 -16.78
CA GLY A 211 44.00 11.57 -16.58
C GLY A 211 45.04 11.23 -17.63
N LYS A 212 45.47 12.21 -18.43
CA LYS A 212 46.56 12.03 -19.40
C LYS A 212 47.91 12.15 -18.70
N VAL A 213 48.73 11.15 -18.86
CA VAL A 213 49.99 10.96 -18.16
C VAL A 213 51.17 11.28 -19.05
N THR A 214 52.13 12.03 -18.48
CA THR A 214 53.44 12.32 -19.10
C THR A 214 54.55 11.79 -18.20
N ILE A 215 55.43 10.96 -18.73
CA ILE A 215 56.63 10.49 -18.04
C ILE A 215 57.72 11.53 -18.15
N VAL A 216 58.21 12.05 -17.04
CA VAL A 216 59.19 13.14 -16.98
C VAL A 216 60.55 12.70 -16.37
N GLY A 217 60.59 11.50 -15.80
CA GLY A 217 61.83 10.95 -15.23
C GLY A 217 61.73 9.45 -15.00
N ALA A 218 62.86 8.80 -14.67
CA ALA A 218 62.92 7.43 -14.25
C ALA A 218 62.59 7.29 -12.77
N GLY A 219 61.84 6.24 -12.38
CA GLY A 219 61.47 5.96 -10.99
C GLY A 219 60.07 5.34 -10.88
N LYS A 220 59.53 5.37 -9.65
CA LYS A 220 58.16 4.97 -9.34
C LYS A 220 57.31 6.21 -8.99
N ALA A 221 56.07 6.20 -9.40
CA ALA A 221 55.07 7.20 -9.07
C ALA A 221 53.71 6.59 -8.90
#